data_d36010bb8ad6489fc190b3b299f4fbf9
#
_entry.id   d36010bb8ad6489fc190b3b299f4fbf9
#
_cell.length_a   1.000
_cell.length_b   1.000
_cell.length_c   1.000
_cell.angle_alpha   90.00
_cell.angle_beta   90.00
_cell.angle_gamma   90.00
#
_symmetry.space_group_name_H-M   'P 1'
#
loop_
_entity.id
_entity.type
_entity.pdbx_description
1 polymer ?
#
loop_
_entity_poly.entity_id
_entity_poly.type
_entity_poly.pdbx_seq_one_letter_code
_entity_poly.pdbx_strand_id
1 'polypeptide(L)' 'MNMCIHGTIATGVETLRARVEHNMARGASKFCSEWNLTDAGNNEFVWLGNITDIDGMGAFLSTEKEAQKQIHKLI' A
#
# COMPACT_ATOMS: atom_id res chain seq x y z
N MET A 1 -8.65 -2.67 13.82
CA MET A 1 -8.34 -2.20 12.47
C MET A 1 -9.60 -2.28 11.60
N ASN A 2 -9.79 -1.31 10.73
CA ASN A 2 -11.07 -1.19 10.01
C ASN A 2 -10.98 -1.56 8.53
N MET A 3 -9.80 -1.93 8.03
CA MET A 3 -9.62 -2.33 6.64
C MET A 3 -8.79 -3.60 6.54
N CYS A 4 -9.26 -4.52 5.70
CA CYS A 4 -8.56 -5.78 5.43
C CYS A 4 -8.47 -5.96 3.90
N ILE A 5 -7.27 -6.20 3.40
CA ILE A 5 -7.04 -6.49 1.99
C ILE A 5 -6.35 -7.84 1.91
N HIS A 6 -6.94 -8.74 1.13
CA HIS A 6 -6.40 -10.07 0.89
C HIS A 6 -6.18 -10.24 -0.60
N GLY A 7 -5.01 -10.72 -0.99
CA GLY A 7 -4.71 -10.86 -2.40
C GLY A 7 -3.44 -11.66 -2.66
N THR A 8 -3.03 -11.64 -3.93
CA THR A 8 -1.84 -12.32 -4.42
C THR A 8 -0.95 -11.30 -5.12
N ILE A 9 0.36 -11.40 -4.92
CA ILE A 9 1.32 -10.51 -5.55
C ILE A 9 2.46 -11.31 -6.18
N ALA A 10 2.58 -11.23 -7.51
CA ALA A 10 3.54 -12.01 -8.28
C ALA A 10 5.00 -11.69 -7.93
N THR A 11 5.29 -10.47 -7.50
CA THR A 11 6.64 -10.02 -7.15
C THR A 11 7.05 -10.38 -5.72
N GLY A 12 6.15 -11.00 -4.95
CA GLY A 12 6.42 -11.44 -3.60
C GLY A 12 5.97 -10.45 -2.53
N VAL A 13 5.66 -10.97 -1.35
CA VAL A 13 5.09 -10.18 -0.25
C VAL A 13 6.11 -9.17 0.29
N GLU A 14 7.40 -9.51 0.29
CA GLU A 14 8.41 -8.56 0.78
C GLU A 14 8.55 -7.33 -0.13
N THR A 15 8.34 -7.49 -1.44
CA THR A 15 8.28 -6.35 -2.36
C THR A 15 7.10 -5.44 -2.03
N LEU A 16 5.95 -6.05 -1.72
CA LEU A 16 4.77 -5.29 -1.29
C LEU A 16 5.02 -4.57 0.03
N ARG A 17 5.67 -5.25 0.98
CA ARG A 17 6.01 -4.65 2.28
C ARG A 17 6.86 -3.39 2.10
N ALA A 18 7.88 -3.49 1.26
CA ALA A 18 8.76 -2.36 0.98
C ALA A 18 7.99 -1.18 0.36
N ARG A 19 7.04 -1.48 -0.53
CA ARG A 19 6.19 -0.45 -1.15
C ARG A 19 5.28 0.21 -0.13
N VAL A 20 4.66 -0.57 0.76
CA VAL A 20 3.80 -0.02 1.81
C VAL A 20 4.61 0.89 2.74
N GLU A 21 5.79 0.43 3.17
CA GLU A 21 6.68 1.23 4.01
C GLU A 21 7.08 2.54 3.32
N HIS A 22 7.38 2.47 2.03
CA HIS A 22 7.72 3.65 1.24
C HIS A 22 6.56 4.64 1.20
N ASN A 23 5.33 4.16 0.95
CA ASN A 23 4.15 5.02 0.91
C ASN A 23 3.88 5.65 2.28
N MET A 24 4.06 4.90 3.36
CA MET A 24 3.89 5.42 4.72
C MET A 24 4.88 6.54 5.00
N ALA A 25 6.14 6.37 4.59
CA ALA A 25 7.17 7.39 4.76
C ALA A 25 6.88 8.66 3.94
N ARG A 26 6.22 8.52 2.78
CA ARG A 26 5.89 9.66 1.93
C ARG A 26 4.64 10.42 2.37
N GLY A 27 3.89 9.92 3.33
CA GLY A 27 2.76 10.66 3.88
C GLY A 27 1.49 9.86 4.08
N ALA A 28 1.42 8.60 3.62
CA ALA A 28 0.23 7.78 3.81
C ALA A 28 -0.08 7.55 5.30
N SER A 29 0.94 7.65 6.16
CA SER A 29 0.77 7.53 7.61
C SER A 29 -0.15 8.59 8.21
N LYS A 30 -0.40 9.69 7.50
CA LYS A 30 -1.38 10.70 7.92
C LYS A 30 -2.81 10.16 7.89
N PHE A 31 -3.06 9.13 7.08
CA PHE A 31 -4.39 8.57 6.85
C PHE A 31 -4.54 7.17 7.41
N CYS A 32 -3.46 6.61 7.99
CA CYS A 32 -3.44 5.26 8.55
C CYS A 32 -2.65 5.27 9.85
N SER A 33 -3.32 5.00 10.98
CA SER A 33 -2.68 5.07 12.29
C SER A 33 -1.84 3.84 12.61
N GLU A 34 -2.20 2.69 12.04
CA GLU A 34 -1.42 1.45 12.20
C GLU A 34 -1.76 0.48 11.07
N TRP A 35 -0.82 -0.41 10.78
CA TRP A 35 -1.02 -1.44 9.75
C TRP A 35 -0.16 -2.65 10.04
N ASN A 36 -0.54 -3.78 9.44
CA ASN A 36 0.20 -5.02 9.51
C ASN A 36 0.07 -5.75 8.18
N LEU A 37 1.15 -6.36 7.73
CA LEU A 37 1.18 -7.15 6.51
C LEU A 37 1.67 -8.54 6.84
N THR A 38 0.85 -9.55 6.55
CA THR A 38 1.16 -10.95 6.82
C THR A 38 1.39 -11.68 5.49
N ASP A 39 2.48 -12.42 5.41
CA ASP A 39 2.76 -13.33 4.31
C ASP A 39 2.03 -14.64 4.57
N ALA A 40 1.04 -14.96 3.72
CA ALA A 40 0.23 -16.16 3.86
C ALA A 40 0.77 -17.35 3.05
N GLY A 41 1.94 -17.18 2.40
CA GLY A 41 2.54 -18.20 1.54
C GLY A 41 2.04 -18.12 0.11
N ASN A 42 2.79 -18.70 -0.84
CA ASN A 42 2.43 -18.75 -2.26
C ASN A 42 2.16 -17.36 -2.87
N ASN A 43 2.91 -16.35 -2.45
CA ASN A 43 2.73 -14.95 -2.86
C ASN A 43 1.37 -14.37 -2.45
N GLU A 44 0.68 -15.00 -1.52
CA GLU A 44 -0.54 -14.47 -0.94
C GLU A 44 -0.23 -13.60 0.26
N PHE A 45 -1.03 -12.56 0.46
CA PHE A 45 -0.85 -11.63 1.57
C PHE A 45 -2.18 -11.26 2.20
N VAL A 46 -2.11 -10.86 3.47
CA VAL A 46 -3.22 -10.21 4.18
C VAL A 46 -2.69 -8.90 4.76
N TRP A 47 -3.26 -7.79 4.32
CA TRP A 47 -2.95 -6.47 4.85
C TRP A 47 -4.09 -6.00 5.74
N LEU A 48 -3.76 -5.62 6.96
CA LEU A 48 -4.71 -5.05 7.91
C LEU A 48 -4.27 -3.64 8.24
N GLY A 49 -5.19 -2.71 8.23
CA GLY A 49 -4.87 -1.33 8.54
C GLY A 49 -6.01 -0.60 9.22
N ASN A 50 -5.66 0.43 9.98
CA ASN A 50 -6.63 1.32 10.59
C ASN A 50 -6.58 2.64 9.82
N ILE A 51 -7.50 2.80 8.86
CA ILE A 51 -7.59 4.00 8.03
C ILE A 51 -8.40 5.03 8.77
N THR A 52 -7.80 6.20 9.01
CA THR A 52 -8.44 7.29 9.73
C THR A 52 -9.13 8.29 8.80
N ASP A 53 -8.74 8.31 7.52
CA ASP A 53 -9.35 9.18 6.50
C ASP A 53 -9.31 8.45 5.16
N ILE A 54 -10.43 7.81 4.79
CA ILE A 54 -10.54 7.03 3.57
C ILE A 54 -10.39 7.90 2.33
N ASP A 55 -10.99 9.06 2.33
CA ASP A 55 -10.93 9.98 1.18
C ASP A 55 -9.50 10.50 0.98
N GLY A 56 -8.83 10.88 2.06
CA GLY A 56 -7.45 11.32 2.00
C GLY A 56 -6.50 10.23 1.52
N MET A 57 -6.68 9.00 2.01
CA MET A 57 -5.87 7.87 1.57
C MET A 57 -6.09 7.58 0.08
N GLY A 58 -7.34 7.61 -0.38
CA GLY A 58 -7.65 7.39 -1.79
C GLY A 58 -7.00 8.45 -2.68
N ALA A 59 -7.07 9.71 -2.30
CA ALA A 59 -6.43 10.81 -3.03
C ALA A 59 -4.91 10.65 -3.07
N PHE A 60 -4.29 10.27 -1.95
CA PHE A 60 -2.85 10.03 -1.87
C PHE A 60 -2.43 8.91 -2.82
N LEU A 61 -3.12 7.77 -2.80
CA LEU A 61 -2.79 6.63 -3.65
C LEU A 61 -2.96 6.95 -5.13
N SER A 62 -3.97 7.75 -5.50
CA SER A 62 -4.15 8.22 -6.87
C SER A 62 -2.97 9.07 -7.33
N THR A 63 -2.49 9.98 -6.49
CA THR A 63 -1.34 10.82 -6.78
C THR A 63 -0.07 9.98 -7.01
N GLU A 64 0.17 9.00 -6.15
CA GLU A 64 1.33 8.11 -6.30
C GLU A 64 1.24 7.26 -7.57
N LYS A 65 0.04 6.81 -7.92
CA LYS A 65 -0.19 6.04 -9.14
C LYS A 65 0.10 6.88 -10.38
N GLU A 66 -0.32 8.13 -10.40
CA GLU A 66 -0.03 9.05 -11.51
C GLU A 66 1.47 9.32 -11.64
N ALA A 67 2.16 9.52 -10.52
CA ALA A 67 3.61 9.70 -10.52
C ALA A 67 4.33 8.49 -11.10
N GLN A 68 3.91 7.27 -10.75
CA GLN A 68 4.48 6.05 -11.28
C GLN A 68 4.23 5.90 -12.78
N LYS A 69 3.06 6.29 -13.27
CA LYS A 69 2.74 6.29 -14.70
C LYS A 69 3.64 7.25 -15.47
N GLN A 70 3.90 8.42 -14.91
CA GLN A 70 4.79 9.42 -15.52
C GLN A 70 6.19 8.87 -15.70
N ILE A 71 6.74 8.25 -14.65
CA ILE A 71 8.05 7.62 -14.68
C ILE A 71 8.10 6.53 -15.75
N HIS A 72 7.06 5.72 -15.84
CA HIS A 72 6.97 4.62 -16.81
C HIS A 72 6.97 5.13 -18.25
N LYS A 73 6.35 6.28 -18.50
CA LYS A 73 6.31 6.89 -19.83
C LYS A 73 7.66 7.43 -20.30
N LEU A 74 8.53 7.77 -19.36
CA LEU A 74 9.86 8.32 -19.65
C LEU A 74 10.89 7.23 -20.00
N ILE A 75 10.55 5.98 -19.74
CA ILE A 75 11.38 4.83 -20.03
C ILE A 75 10.97 4.17 -21.34
#